data_72cf62e1e2f74bdbf91c6ed0ed78dbc3
#
_entry.id   72cf62e1e2f74bdbf91c6ed0ed78dbc3
#
_cell.length_a   1.000
_cell.length_b   1.000
_cell.length_c   1.000
_cell.angle_alpha   90.00
_cell.angle_beta   90.00
_cell.angle_gamma   90.00
#
_symmetry.space_group_name_H-M   'P 1'
#
loop_
_entity.id
_entity.type
_entity.pdbx_description
1 polymer ?
#
loop_
_entity_poly.entity_id
_entity_poly.type
_entity_poly.pdbx_seq_one_letter_code
_entity_poly.pdbx_strand_id
1 'polypeptide(L)'
;MTALVVFDIEAVPDFVAARRLLAQPDDAPDVEIRRMLGERYSRDGADPATAFLKVPIYRIVSIAALYAKREDGGGPWMVTQIGSRSVGEKTEAELLTGFVKSLPVDGRGTGPILVTFGGNGFDLPRLRYRAFSLGFPVPGLHAGGHRNYWHRFGSDHIDLCDVLSGYGGSTKPSLAEKRRWRKFR
;
A
#
# COMPACT_ATOMS: atom_id res chain seq x y z
N MET A 1 -16.48 17.65 -9.32
CA MET A 1 -15.82 16.49 -9.95
C MET A 1 -15.34 15.53 -8.87
N THR A 2 -15.66 14.26 -9.00
CA THR A 2 -15.19 13.21 -8.10
C THR A 2 -13.84 12.70 -8.60
N ALA A 3 -12.85 12.61 -7.71
CA ALA A 3 -11.52 12.09 -8.01
C ALA A 3 -11.33 10.65 -7.47
N LEU A 4 -10.53 9.85 -8.18
CA LEU A 4 -10.18 8.49 -7.82
C LEU A 4 -8.68 8.29 -8.03
N VAL A 5 -8.05 7.58 -7.12
CA VAL A 5 -6.64 7.18 -7.22
C VAL A 5 -6.52 5.68 -7.01
N VAL A 6 -6.11 4.97 -8.06
CA VAL A 6 -5.72 3.56 -7.96
C VAL A 6 -4.23 3.55 -7.67
N PHE A 7 -3.80 2.83 -6.65
CA PHE A 7 -2.38 2.74 -6.34
C PHE A 7 -1.97 1.37 -5.84
N ASP A 8 -0.67 1.12 -5.92
CA ASP A 8 0.00 -0.07 -5.44
C ASP A 8 1.37 0.30 -4.92
N ILE A 9 1.88 -0.41 -3.92
CA ILE A 9 3.20 -0.19 -3.36
C ILE A 9 4.04 -1.46 -3.39
N GLU A 10 5.34 -1.29 -3.64
CA GLU A 10 6.33 -2.34 -3.46
C GLU A 10 7.11 -2.08 -2.18
N ALA A 11 7.32 -3.13 -1.40
CA ALA A 11 8.00 -3.04 -0.13
C ALA A 11 8.96 -4.21 0.08
N VAL A 12 10.10 -3.92 0.69
CA VAL A 12 11.12 -4.90 1.06
C VAL A 12 11.37 -4.88 2.56
N PRO A 13 11.98 -5.92 3.14
CA PRO A 13 12.38 -5.89 4.55
C PRO A 13 13.27 -4.66 4.84
N ASP A 14 12.99 -4.00 5.96
CA ASP A 14 13.83 -2.92 6.49
C ASP A 14 14.94 -3.54 7.36
N PHE A 15 16.07 -3.89 6.75
CA PHE A 15 17.15 -4.54 7.46
C PHE A 15 17.80 -3.66 8.52
N VAL A 16 17.76 -2.32 8.40
CA VAL A 16 18.25 -1.41 9.42
C VAL A 16 17.38 -1.51 10.68
N ALA A 17 16.07 -1.41 10.51
CA ALA A 17 15.13 -1.60 11.61
C ALA A 17 15.18 -3.03 12.19
N ALA A 18 15.38 -4.02 11.32
CA ALA A 18 15.46 -5.42 11.72
C ALA A 18 16.68 -5.75 12.57
N ARG A 19 17.87 -5.21 12.22
CA ARG A 19 19.07 -5.38 13.06
C ARG A 19 18.85 -4.84 14.46
N ARG A 20 18.28 -3.66 14.59
CA ARG A 20 17.94 -3.07 15.90
C ARG A 20 16.94 -3.93 16.68
N LEU A 21 15.89 -4.42 16.00
CA LEU A 21 14.87 -5.29 16.61
C LEU A 21 15.45 -6.62 17.13
N LEU A 22 16.45 -7.16 16.42
CA LEU A 22 17.09 -8.43 16.71
C LEU A 22 18.35 -8.28 17.56
N ALA A 23 18.70 -7.04 17.98
CA ALA A 23 19.93 -6.72 18.70
C ALA A 23 21.19 -7.24 17.96
N GLN A 24 21.22 -7.11 16.65
CA GLN A 24 22.35 -7.51 15.80
C GLN A 24 23.23 -6.31 15.45
N PRO A 25 24.53 -6.55 15.18
CA PRO A 25 25.45 -5.52 14.68
C PRO A 25 24.94 -4.86 13.37
N ASP A 26 25.33 -3.61 13.13
CA ASP A 26 24.93 -2.87 11.94
C ASP A 26 25.47 -3.49 10.64
N ASP A 27 26.59 -4.23 10.72
CA ASP A 27 27.24 -4.92 9.61
C ASP A 27 26.80 -6.38 9.43
N ALA A 28 25.88 -6.88 10.27
CA ALA A 28 25.36 -8.23 10.11
C ALA A 28 24.74 -8.42 8.71
N PRO A 29 25.04 -9.53 8.00
CA PRO A 29 24.57 -9.75 6.62
C PRO A 29 23.03 -9.76 6.51
N ASP A 30 22.49 -9.08 5.49
CA ASP A 30 21.05 -9.01 5.23
C ASP A 30 20.38 -10.39 5.11
N VAL A 31 21.09 -11.37 4.54
CA VAL A 31 20.59 -12.74 4.39
C VAL A 31 20.39 -13.41 5.74
N GLU A 32 21.29 -13.17 6.69
CA GLU A 32 21.16 -13.71 8.04
C GLU A 32 20.03 -13.05 8.80
N ILE A 33 19.95 -11.72 8.73
CA ILE A 33 18.83 -10.95 9.30
C ILE A 33 17.49 -11.42 8.73
N ARG A 34 17.43 -11.67 7.39
CA ARG A 34 16.20 -12.19 6.76
C ARG A 34 15.81 -13.57 7.30
N ARG A 35 16.79 -14.45 7.49
CA ARG A 35 16.58 -15.79 8.08
C ARG A 35 16.04 -15.67 9.51
N MET A 36 16.69 -14.87 10.36
CA MET A 36 16.27 -14.66 11.76
C MET A 36 14.85 -14.06 11.86
N LEU A 37 14.51 -13.10 10.99
CA LEU A 37 13.14 -12.58 10.90
C LEU A 37 12.16 -13.66 10.48
N GLY A 38 12.54 -14.48 9.51
CA GLY A 38 11.74 -15.59 9.06
C GLY A 38 11.43 -16.58 10.19
N GLU A 39 12.44 -17.01 10.91
CA GLU A 39 12.30 -17.90 12.07
C GLU A 39 11.39 -17.30 13.15
N ARG A 40 11.52 -16.00 13.42
CA ARG A 40 10.70 -15.29 14.40
C ARG A 40 9.22 -15.18 14.01
N TYR A 41 8.91 -15.09 12.71
CA TYR A 41 7.57 -14.79 12.21
C TYR A 41 6.95 -15.90 11.35
N SER A 42 7.70 -16.96 11.02
CA SER A 42 7.11 -18.10 10.32
C SER A 42 6.08 -18.80 11.20
N ARG A 43 5.08 -19.35 10.54
CA ARG A 43 4.16 -20.29 11.17
C ARG A 43 4.78 -21.69 11.11
N ASP A 44 4.34 -22.58 11.98
CA ASP A 44 4.81 -23.96 12.02
C ASP A 44 4.81 -24.58 10.62
N GLY A 45 5.98 -25.11 10.23
CA GLY A 45 6.19 -25.76 8.93
C GLY A 45 6.39 -24.83 7.74
N ALA A 46 6.34 -23.51 7.91
CA ALA A 46 6.63 -22.57 6.82
C ALA A 46 8.15 -22.33 6.68
N ASP A 47 8.63 -22.24 5.44
CA ASP A 47 10.01 -21.86 5.16
C ASP A 47 10.32 -20.43 5.66
N PRO A 48 11.28 -20.26 6.61
CA PRO A 48 11.65 -18.94 7.10
C PRO A 48 12.08 -17.96 6.01
N ALA A 49 12.68 -18.43 4.91
CA ALA A 49 13.14 -17.56 3.81
C ALA A 49 11.99 -16.86 3.11
N THR A 50 10.81 -17.49 3.04
CA THR A 50 9.62 -16.98 2.38
C THR A 50 8.55 -16.46 3.33
N ALA A 51 8.78 -16.58 4.66
CA ALA A 51 7.83 -16.16 5.67
C ALA A 51 7.40 -14.69 5.50
N PHE A 52 6.10 -14.44 5.61
CA PHE A 52 5.54 -13.09 5.60
C PHE A 52 5.90 -12.40 6.92
N LEU A 53 6.61 -11.28 6.83
CA LEU A 53 7.00 -10.49 7.99
C LEU A 53 5.84 -9.60 8.45
N LYS A 54 5.91 -9.12 9.69
CA LYS A 54 4.96 -8.12 10.18
C LYS A 54 5.11 -6.80 9.44
N VAL A 55 3.99 -6.12 9.21
CA VAL A 55 3.91 -4.85 8.46
C VAL A 55 4.97 -3.81 8.86
N PRO A 56 5.28 -3.57 10.15
CA PRO A 56 6.28 -2.58 10.55
C PRO A 56 7.73 -2.90 10.13
N ILE A 57 7.99 -4.15 9.72
CA ILE A 57 9.35 -4.60 9.32
C ILE A 57 9.64 -4.35 7.85
N TYR A 58 8.73 -3.76 7.13
CA TYR A 58 8.93 -3.41 5.72
C TYR A 58 9.20 -1.92 5.54
N ARG A 59 10.03 -1.58 4.55
CA ARG A 59 10.17 -0.24 3.99
C ARG A 59 9.61 -0.20 2.57
N ILE A 60 9.05 0.93 2.19
CA ILE A 60 8.48 1.12 0.86
C ILE A 60 9.59 1.51 -0.12
N VAL A 61 9.64 0.83 -1.25
CA VAL A 61 10.66 1.06 -2.29
C VAL A 61 10.08 1.60 -3.59
N SER A 62 8.80 1.42 -3.83
CA SER A 62 8.13 1.99 -5.01
C SER A 62 6.66 2.26 -4.71
N ILE A 63 6.12 3.30 -5.34
CA ILE A 63 4.69 3.61 -5.38
C ILE A 63 4.31 3.87 -6.82
N ALA A 64 3.32 3.14 -7.32
CA ALA A 64 2.69 3.38 -8.61
C ALA A 64 1.26 3.90 -8.39
N ALA A 65 0.82 4.87 -9.19
CA ALA A 65 -0.51 5.43 -9.08
C ALA A 65 -1.10 5.80 -10.43
N LEU A 66 -2.41 5.60 -10.54
CA LEU A 66 -3.27 6.07 -11.63
C LEU A 66 -4.29 7.05 -11.03
N TYR A 67 -4.40 8.20 -11.62
CA TYR A 67 -5.36 9.25 -11.24
C TYR A 67 -6.45 9.33 -12.28
N ALA A 68 -7.70 9.36 -11.81
CA ALA A 68 -8.86 9.52 -12.68
C ALA A 68 -9.87 10.49 -12.07
N LYS A 69 -10.68 11.11 -12.93
CA LYS A 69 -11.76 12.02 -12.55
C LYS A 69 -13.02 11.69 -13.32
N ARG A 70 -14.18 11.98 -12.73
CA ARG A 70 -15.47 11.99 -13.41
C ARG A 70 -16.31 13.19 -12.95
N GLU A 71 -17.29 13.58 -13.75
CA GLU A 71 -18.26 14.61 -13.37
C GLU A 71 -19.14 14.15 -12.20
N ASP A 72 -19.56 15.10 -11.36
CA ASP A 72 -20.55 14.83 -10.33
C ASP A 72 -21.88 14.51 -11.01
N GLY A 73 -22.53 13.44 -10.55
CA GLY A 73 -23.75 12.93 -11.18
C GLY A 73 -23.53 11.71 -12.08
N GLY A 74 -22.29 11.33 -12.34
CA GLY A 74 -21.97 10.11 -13.08
C GLY A 74 -21.17 10.36 -14.36
N GLY A 75 -21.12 9.35 -15.22
CA GLY A 75 -20.33 9.39 -16.45
C GLY A 75 -19.07 8.52 -16.37
N PRO A 76 -18.32 8.43 -17.48
CA PRO A 76 -17.10 7.62 -17.51
C PRO A 76 -15.98 8.23 -16.66
N TRP A 77 -15.14 7.37 -16.12
CA TRP A 77 -13.89 7.79 -15.51
C TRP A 77 -12.87 8.17 -16.59
N MET A 78 -12.31 9.36 -16.51
CA MET A 78 -11.24 9.81 -17.37
C MET A 78 -9.91 9.73 -16.64
N VAL A 79 -8.97 8.93 -17.16
CA VAL A 79 -7.61 8.86 -16.63
C VAL A 79 -6.89 10.17 -16.95
N THR A 80 -6.36 10.81 -15.92
CA THR A 80 -5.64 12.10 -16.04
C THR A 80 -4.13 11.94 -15.93
N GLN A 81 -3.67 10.91 -15.20
CA GLN A 81 -2.25 10.66 -15.00
C GLN A 81 -2.01 9.20 -14.63
N ILE A 82 -0.88 8.66 -15.07
CA ILE A 82 -0.31 7.39 -14.60
C ILE A 82 1.18 7.62 -14.35
N GLY A 83 1.71 7.06 -13.28
CA GLY A 83 3.13 7.13 -13.01
C GLY A 83 3.57 6.26 -11.84
N SER A 84 4.87 6.10 -11.74
CA SER A 84 5.52 5.44 -10.59
C SER A 84 6.75 6.23 -10.15
N ARG A 85 7.16 6.01 -8.92
CA ARG A 85 8.39 6.54 -8.33
C ARG A 85 9.01 5.44 -7.47
N SER A 86 10.34 5.39 -7.42
CA SER A 86 11.08 4.38 -6.67
C SER A 86 12.21 5.00 -5.86
N VAL A 87 12.69 4.28 -4.84
CA VAL A 87 13.97 4.59 -4.18
C VAL A 87 15.11 4.43 -5.18
N GLY A 88 16.15 5.29 -5.04
CA GLY A 88 17.19 5.40 -6.07
C GLY A 88 17.13 6.76 -6.77
N GLU A 89 15.92 7.22 -7.08
CA GLU A 89 15.65 8.60 -7.50
C GLU A 89 15.25 9.49 -6.30
N LYS A 90 14.66 8.89 -5.28
CA LYS A 90 14.10 9.54 -4.09
C LYS A 90 14.40 8.73 -2.84
N THR A 91 14.43 9.39 -1.70
CA THR A 91 14.36 8.72 -0.40
C THR A 91 12.95 8.17 -0.15
N GLU A 92 12.81 7.19 0.74
CA GLU A 92 11.49 6.69 1.13
C GLU A 92 10.58 7.80 1.67
N ALA A 93 11.12 8.72 2.47
CA ALA A 93 10.36 9.86 3.01
C ALA A 93 9.85 10.78 1.89
N GLU A 94 10.65 11.03 0.86
CA GLU A 94 10.23 11.80 -0.31
C GLU A 94 9.20 11.07 -1.16
N LEU A 95 9.30 9.74 -1.30
CA LEU A 95 8.29 8.92 -1.97
C LEU A 95 6.93 9.07 -1.30
N LEU A 96 6.86 8.83 0.01
CA LEU A 96 5.61 8.90 0.76
C LEU A 96 5.04 10.32 0.77
N THR A 97 5.89 11.31 1.06
CA THR A 97 5.46 12.72 1.07
C THR A 97 4.96 13.16 -0.30
N GLY A 98 5.67 12.77 -1.35
CA GLY A 98 5.28 13.06 -2.74
C GLY A 98 3.95 12.42 -3.11
N PHE A 99 3.75 11.16 -2.75
CA PHE A 99 2.48 10.46 -2.98
C PHE A 99 1.32 11.15 -2.26
N VAL A 100 1.45 11.41 -0.95
CA VAL A 100 0.39 12.04 -0.16
C VAL A 100 0.07 13.45 -0.68
N LYS A 101 1.08 14.24 -1.06
CA LYS A 101 0.88 15.58 -1.65
C LYS A 101 0.24 15.53 -3.05
N SER A 102 0.38 14.44 -3.77
CA SER A 102 -0.21 14.26 -5.10
C SER A 102 -1.68 13.84 -5.06
N LEU A 103 -2.22 13.46 -3.91
CA LEU A 103 -3.63 13.12 -3.78
C LEU A 103 -4.49 14.36 -4.05
N PRO A 104 -5.39 14.31 -5.05
CA PRO A 104 -6.23 15.44 -5.36
C PRO A 104 -7.21 15.72 -4.22
N VAL A 105 -7.39 17.00 -3.91
CA VAL A 105 -8.36 17.47 -2.92
C VAL A 105 -9.31 18.44 -3.62
N ASP A 106 -10.60 18.28 -3.42
CA ASP A 106 -11.60 19.18 -3.97
C ASP A 106 -11.67 20.52 -3.24
N GLY A 107 -12.48 21.45 -3.74
CA GLY A 107 -12.65 22.78 -3.13
C GLY A 107 -13.27 22.76 -1.71
N ARG A 108 -13.73 21.61 -1.23
CA ARG A 108 -14.27 21.41 0.13
C ARG A 108 -13.26 20.71 1.05
N GLY A 109 -12.06 20.44 0.57
CA GLY A 109 -11.04 19.71 1.31
C GLY A 109 -11.23 18.18 1.29
N THR A 110 -12.11 17.64 0.43
CA THR A 110 -12.36 16.19 0.34
C THR A 110 -11.33 15.54 -0.56
N GLY A 111 -10.65 14.51 -0.06
CA GLY A 111 -9.71 13.71 -0.83
C GLY A 111 -10.38 12.79 -1.87
N PRO A 112 -9.59 12.05 -2.67
CA PRO A 112 -10.10 11.14 -3.70
C PRO A 112 -10.72 9.88 -3.09
N ILE A 113 -11.41 9.08 -3.89
CA ILE A 113 -11.65 7.67 -3.58
C ILE A 113 -10.33 6.93 -3.83
N LEU A 114 -9.86 6.16 -2.86
CA LEU A 114 -8.70 5.29 -3.04
C LEU A 114 -9.14 3.90 -3.52
N VAL A 115 -8.36 3.31 -4.41
CA VAL A 115 -8.59 1.96 -4.91
C VAL A 115 -7.28 1.18 -4.85
N THR A 116 -7.32 -0.02 -4.28
CA THR A 116 -6.17 -0.94 -4.19
C THR A 116 -6.58 -2.37 -4.50
N PHE A 117 -5.62 -3.27 -4.48
CA PHE A 117 -5.85 -4.70 -4.54
C PHE A 117 -5.16 -5.41 -3.37
N GLY A 118 -5.91 -5.73 -2.32
CA GLY A 118 -5.39 -6.27 -1.07
C GLY A 118 -4.82 -5.20 -0.13
N GLY A 119 -5.06 -3.93 -0.43
CA GLY A 119 -4.45 -2.78 0.26
C GLY A 119 -4.92 -2.56 1.69
N ASN A 120 -6.08 -3.09 2.08
CA ASN A 120 -6.50 -3.08 3.48
C ASN A 120 -5.51 -3.81 4.41
N GLY A 121 -4.94 -4.91 3.91
CA GLY A 121 -3.97 -5.71 4.66
C GLY A 121 -2.51 -5.38 4.36
N PHE A 122 -2.24 -4.66 3.28
CA PHE A 122 -0.88 -4.45 2.79
C PHE A 122 -0.50 -2.97 2.64
N ASP A 123 -1.10 -2.26 1.68
CA ASP A 123 -0.66 -0.92 1.28
C ASP A 123 -0.92 0.13 2.34
N LEU A 124 -2.17 0.28 2.76
CA LEU A 124 -2.56 1.28 3.74
C LEU A 124 -1.86 1.12 5.09
N PRO A 125 -1.80 -0.09 5.69
CA PRO A 125 -1.03 -0.29 6.92
C PRO A 125 0.45 0.10 6.78
N ARG A 126 1.11 -0.23 5.66
CA ARG A 126 2.52 0.13 5.43
C ARG A 126 2.72 1.62 5.30
N LEU A 127 1.91 2.29 4.50
CA LEU A 127 1.95 3.76 4.39
C LEU A 127 1.87 4.43 5.77
N ARG A 128 0.94 3.96 6.62
CA ARG A 128 0.76 4.51 7.97
C ARG A 128 1.94 4.22 8.89
N TYR A 129 2.41 2.97 8.94
CA TYR A 129 3.54 2.60 9.80
C TYR A 129 4.83 3.29 9.36
N ARG A 130 5.08 3.41 8.06
CA ARG A 130 6.28 4.08 7.55
C ARG A 130 6.24 5.57 7.81
N ALA A 131 5.11 6.24 7.60
CA ALA A 131 4.95 7.65 7.95
C ALA A 131 5.22 7.90 9.44
N PHE A 132 4.69 7.04 10.32
CA PHE A 132 4.98 7.11 11.75
C PHE A 132 6.46 6.90 12.05
N SER A 133 7.10 5.87 11.49
CA SER A 133 8.52 5.55 11.71
C SER A 133 9.46 6.64 11.18
N LEU A 134 9.07 7.34 10.12
CA LEU A 134 9.84 8.42 9.50
C LEU A 134 9.53 9.79 10.10
N GLY A 135 8.60 9.85 11.07
CA GLY A 135 8.30 11.05 11.86
C GLY A 135 7.57 12.15 11.09
N PHE A 136 6.81 11.83 10.04
CA PHE A 136 6.04 12.85 9.34
C PHE A 136 4.53 12.54 9.30
N PRO A 137 3.69 13.59 9.32
CA PRO A 137 2.26 13.40 9.22
C PRO A 137 1.83 13.04 7.79
N VAL A 138 0.78 12.25 7.65
CA VAL A 138 0.11 11.96 6.38
C VAL A 138 -1.33 12.50 6.39
N PRO A 139 -1.50 13.83 6.47
CA PRO A 139 -2.83 14.43 6.65
C PRO A 139 -3.80 14.04 5.53
N GLY A 140 -3.33 13.90 4.28
CA GLY A 140 -4.15 13.46 3.16
C GLY A 140 -4.73 12.05 3.30
N LEU A 141 -4.14 11.21 4.18
CA LEU A 141 -4.65 9.88 4.49
C LEU A 141 -5.49 9.83 5.78
N HIS A 142 -5.33 10.79 6.69
CA HIS A 142 -6.04 10.82 7.97
C HIS A 142 -7.12 11.87 8.06
N ALA A 143 -6.86 13.03 7.48
CA ALA A 143 -7.71 14.19 7.59
C ALA A 143 -8.20 14.65 6.21
N GLY A 144 -8.43 13.73 5.31
CA GLY A 144 -8.98 14.02 3.98
C GLY A 144 -10.39 14.64 4.10
N GLY A 145 -10.52 15.63 4.97
CA GLY A 145 -11.73 16.31 5.32
C GLY A 145 -12.80 15.34 5.80
N HIS A 146 -13.46 14.67 4.88
CA HIS A 146 -14.61 13.80 5.17
C HIS A 146 -14.38 12.34 4.80
N ARG A 147 -13.14 11.93 4.45
CA ARG A 147 -12.81 10.56 4.04
C ARG A 147 -12.24 9.73 5.19
N ASN A 148 -12.72 8.48 5.31
CA ASN A 148 -12.18 7.49 6.23
C ASN A 148 -11.62 6.28 5.46
N TYR A 149 -10.38 6.38 5.01
CA TYR A 149 -9.71 5.31 4.25
C TYR A 149 -9.43 4.05 5.07
N TRP A 150 -9.57 4.11 6.39
CA TRP A 150 -9.32 2.97 7.29
C TRP A 150 -10.56 2.11 7.54
N HIS A 151 -11.72 2.56 7.08
CA HIS A 151 -12.96 1.82 7.23
C HIS A 151 -13.08 0.80 6.09
N ARG A 152 -12.77 -0.46 6.38
CA ARG A 152 -12.71 -1.57 5.41
C ARG A 152 -14.00 -1.71 4.56
N PHE A 153 -15.15 -1.43 5.14
CA PHE A 153 -16.46 -1.55 4.48
C PHE A 153 -17.00 -0.20 3.99
N GLY A 154 -16.17 0.84 4.03
CA GLY A 154 -16.52 2.17 3.55
C GLY A 154 -16.40 2.30 2.05
N SER A 155 -16.87 3.44 1.53
CA SER A 155 -16.79 3.80 0.12
C SER A 155 -15.59 4.68 -0.23
N ASP A 156 -14.81 5.09 0.77
CA ASP A 156 -13.68 6.01 0.60
C ASP A 156 -12.42 5.30 0.14
N HIS A 157 -12.27 4.03 0.56
CA HIS A 157 -11.25 3.12 0.06
C HIS A 157 -11.92 1.83 -0.41
N ILE A 158 -11.67 1.47 -1.65
CA ILE A 158 -12.18 0.26 -2.29
C ILE A 158 -11.03 -0.71 -2.47
N ASP A 159 -11.01 -1.76 -1.65
CA ASP A 159 -10.12 -2.90 -1.84
C ASP A 159 -10.76 -3.90 -2.80
N LEU A 160 -10.28 -3.94 -4.04
CA LEU A 160 -10.85 -4.81 -5.07
C LEU A 160 -10.74 -6.29 -4.71
N CYS A 161 -9.74 -6.70 -3.92
CA CYS A 161 -9.63 -8.08 -3.45
C CYS A 161 -10.79 -8.42 -2.49
N ASP A 162 -11.13 -7.50 -1.60
CA ASP A 162 -12.27 -7.68 -0.68
C ASP A 162 -13.60 -7.66 -1.43
N VAL A 163 -13.82 -6.67 -2.29
CA VAL A 163 -15.05 -6.56 -3.10
C VAL A 163 -15.29 -7.82 -3.92
N LEU A 164 -14.27 -8.30 -4.65
CA LEU A 164 -14.38 -9.45 -5.53
C LEU A 164 -14.49 -10.79 -4.80
N SER A 165 -14.09 -10.85 -3.54
CA SER A 165 -14.29 -12.03 -2.68
C SER A 165 -15.52 -11.94 -1.78
N GLY A 166 -16.37 -10.93 -1.97
CA GLY A 166 -17.51 -10.70 -1.08
C GLY A 166 -17.07 -10.49 0.37
N TYR A 167 -15.98 -9.75 0.57
CA TYR A 167 -15.37 -9.47 1.89
C TYR A 167 -14.98 -10.73 2.68
N GLY A 168 -14.57 -11.77 1.98
CA GLY A 168 -14.14 -13.05 2.57
C GLY A 168 -15.20 -14.13 2.53
N GLY A 169 -16.36 -13.88 1.90
CA GLY A 169 -17.40 -14.88 1.66
C GLY A 169 -17.02 -15.93 0.60
N SER A 170 -15.96 -15.65 -0.18
CA SER A 170 -15.39 -16.58 -1.15
C SER A 170 -13.86 -16.56 -1.12
N THR A 171 -13.23 -17.53 -1.78
CA THR A 171 -11.77 -17.58 -1.91
C THR A 171 -11.25 -16.31 -2.60
N LYS A 172 -10.27 -15.67 -1.99
CA LYS A 172 -9.62 -14.48 -2.58
C LYS A 172 -8.76 -14.88 -3.77
N PRO A 173 -9.12 -14.48 -4.99
CA PRO A 173 -8.31 -14.79 -6.16
C PRO A 173 -7.03 -13.95 -6.16
N SER A 174 -5.92 -14.55 -6.60
CA SER A 174 -4.68 -13.83 -6.81
C SER A 174 -4.78 -12.89 -8.02
N LEU A 175 -3.92 -11.88 -8.08
CA LEU A 175 -3.84 -10.98 -9.24
C LEU A 175 -3.47 -11.73 -10.53
N ALA A 176 -2.66 -12.80 -10.42
CA ALA A 176 -2.26 -13.64 -11.55
C ALA A 176 -3.45 -14.44 -12.13
N GLU A 177 -4.34 -14.93 -11.29
CA GLU A 177 -5.55 -15.63 -11.75
C GLU A 177 -6.47 -14.68 -12.51
N LYS A 178 -6.63 -13.44 -12.07
CA LYS A 178 -7.45 -12.42 -12.76
C LYS A 178 -6.90 -11.99 -14.10
N ARG A 179 -5.58 -11.97 -14.29
CA ARG A 179 -4.96 -11.71 -15.61
C ARG A 179 -5.34 -12.76 -16.63
N ARG A 180 -5.56 -14.02 -16.24
CA ARG A 180 -5.98 -15.10 -17.14
C ARG A 180 -7.42 -14.94 -17.62
N TRP A 181 -8.31 -14.33 -16.84
CA TRP A 181 -9.72 -14.13 -17.24
C TRP A 181 -9.89 -13.10 -18.37
N ARG A 182 -8.92 -12.20 -18.59
CA ARG A 182 -8.95 -11.25 -19.71
C ARG A 182 -8.73 -11.89 -21.10
N LYS A 183 -8.36 -13.16 -21.17
CA LYS A 183 -8.11 -13.87 -22.45
C LYS A 183 -9.34 -14.51 -23.07
N PHE A 184 -10.52 -14.37 -22.44
CA PHE A 184 -11.78 -14.89 -22.96
C PHE A 184 -12.64 -13.76 -23.57
N ARG A 185 -12.06 -13.06 -24.57
CA ARG A 185 -12.82 -12.23 -25.52
C ARG A 185 -12.39 -12.59 -26.92
#